data_4ca2eaefb8b6f8fb676d79666ec0dd1c
#
_entry.id   4ca2eaefb8b6f8fb676d79666ec0dd1c
#
_cell.length_a   1.000
_cell.length_b   1.000
_cell.length_c   1.000
_cell.angle_alpha   90.00
_cell.angle_beta   90.00
_cell.angle_gamma   90.00
#
_symmetry.space_group_name_H-M   'P 1'
#
loop_
_entity.id
_entity.type
_entity.pdbx_description
1 polymer ?
#
loop_
_entity_poly.entity_id
_entity_poly.type
_entity_poly.pdbx_seq_one_letter_code
_entity_poly.pdbx_strand_id
1 'polypeptide(L)'
;MDPDKNQERGVTEQIANTAVEPSNTQTAVTRREWFRRATGGCAGLALGGFVDVAAVQAATQKWKLSDVSEFTTSCNFCSCGCGMVATVREGKLITMEGDFDHIVNRGSLCVKGISMFATHTSPNRLTTPRYRAPGGDHWEDISWDDAIARVAQKIRTTRDATWIATEKVAGKEIPVNRTDAIGFLGGAQNTNEECYLFQKAARLLGLAYVEHQARL
;
A
#
# COMPACT_ATOMS: atom_id res chain seq x y z
N MET A 1 24.75 -37.70 -35.74
CA MET A 1 23.31 -37.97 -35.61
C MET A 1 23.02 -38.02 -34.12
N ASP A 2 22.38 -37.00 -33.62
CA ASP A 2 22.18 -36.76 -32.19
C ASP A 2 20.85 -37.43 -31.77
N PRO A 3 20.86 -38.39 -30.84
CA PRO A 3 19.65 -39.12 -30.45
C PRO A 3 18.63 -38.30 -29.67
N ASP A 4 18.98 -37.09 -29.23
CA ASP A 4 18.10 -36.26 -28.35
C ASP A 4 17.04 -35.47 -29.10
N LYS A 5 17.17 -35.32 -30.43
CA LYS A 5 16.16 -34.59 -31.25
C LYS A 5 14.89 -35.38 -31.58
N ASN A 6 14.89 -36.69 -31.31
CA ASN A 6 13.69 -37.51 -31.58
C ASN A 6 12.76 -37.62 -30.38
N GLN A 7 13.21 -37.23 -29.19
CA GLN A 7 12.36 -37.30 -27.98
C GLN A 7 11.48 -36.05 -27.81
N GLU A 8 11.94 -34.90 -28.30
CA GLU A 8 11.16 -33.66 -28.23
C GLU A 8 10.00 -33.60 -29.24
N ARG A 9 10.07 -34.34 -30.35
CA ARG A 9 8.95 -34.41 -31.32
C ARG A 9 7.78 -35.27 -30.86
N GLY A 10 8.04 -36.27 -30.03
CA GLY A 10 6.99 -37.17 -29.54
C GLY A 10 6.11 -36.52 -28.46
N VAL A 11 6.64 -35.54 -27.71
CA VAL A 11 5.92 -34.86 -26.62
C VAL A 11 4.99 -33.76 -27.17
N THR A 12 5.39 -33.11 -28.27
CA THR A 12 4.60 -32.03 -28.89
C THR A 12 3.39 -32.56 -29.69
N GLU A 13 3.47 -33.77 -30.24
CA GLU A 13 2.34 -34.37 -30.94
C GLU A 13 1.30 -35.01 -30.00
N GLN A 14 1.68 -35.42 -28.78
CA GLN A 14 0.69 -35.96 -27.83
C GLN A 14 -0.14 -34.86 -27.13
N ILE A 15 0.32 -33.61 -27.13
CA ILE A 15 -0.43 -32.48 -26.54
C ILE A 15 -1.48 -31.94 -27.53
N ALA A 16 -1.29 -32.16 -28.84
CA ALA A 16 -2.20 -31.65 -29.88
C ALA A 16 -3.45 -32.48 -30.06
N ASN A 17 -3.54 -33.70 -29.55
CA ASN A 17 -4.64 -34.63 -29.80
C ASN A 17 -5.61 -34.87 -28.62
N THR A 18 -5.50 -34.11 -27.53
CA THR A 18 -6.54 -34.05 -26.50
C THR A 18 -7.45 -32.84 -26.72
N ALA A 19 -8.09 -32.77 -27.89
CA ALA A 19 -9.27 -31.95 -28.05
C ALA A 19 -10.42 -32.61 -27.25
N VAL A 20 -10.63 -32.10 -26.04
CA VAL A 20 -11.83 -32.40 -25.25
C VAL A 20 -13.01 -31.82 -26.05
N GLU A 21 -13.85 -32.70 -26.61
CA GLU A 21 -15.12 -32.28 -27.19
C GLU A 21 -15.96 -31.56 -26.14
N PRO A 22 -16.55 -30.40 -26.44
CA PRO A 22 -17.44 -29.74 -25.53
C PRO A 22 -18.78 -30.47 -25.48
N SER A 23 -18.93 -31.41 -24.56
CA SER A 23 -20.22 -31.97 -24.23
C SER A 23 -20.99 -30.98 -23.36
N ASN A 24 -22.16 -30.63 -23.80
CA ASN A 24 -23.24 -29.96 -23.10
C ASN A 24 -23.14 -28.43 -23.04
N THR A 25 -23.65 -27.80 -24.10
CA THR A 25 -24.06 -26.39 -24.11
C THR A 25 -25.25 -26.16 -23.18
N GLN A 26 -25.02 -26.16 -21.89
CA GLN A 26 -25.84 -25.33 -21.00
C GLN A 26 -25.44 -23.88 -21.31
N THR A 27 -26.29 -23.16 -22.01
CA THR A 27 -26.13 -21.72 -22.26
C THR A 27 -25.99 -21.03 -20.93
N ALA A 28 -24.76 -20.70 -20.58
CA ALA A 28 -24.45 -19.94 -19.35
C ALA A 28 -25.23 -18.61 -19.48
N VAL A 29 -26.26 -18.48 -18.68
CA VAL A 29 -27.04 -17.24 -18.58
C VAL A 29 -26.13 -16.15 -18.11
N THR A 30 -25.87 -15.14 -18.93
CA THR A 30 -25.03 -13.99 -18.52
C THR A 30 -25.68 -13.29 -17.36
N ARG A 31 -24.86 -12.65 -16.50
CA ARG A 31 -25.36 -11.84 -15.35
C ARG A 31 -26.45 -10.85 -15.78
N ARG A 32 -26.30 -10.25 -16.95
CA ARG A 32 -27.26 -9.29 -17.52
C ARG A 32 -28.59 -9.98 -17.91
N GLU A 33 -28.54 -11.19 -18.43
CA GLU A 33 -29.71 -12.00 -18.78
C GLU A 33 -30.41 -12.54 -17.53
N TRP A 34 -29.64 -12.92 -16.49
CA TRP A 34 -30.17 -13.30 -15.19
C TRP A 34 -30.94 -12.14 -14.56
N PHE A 35 -30.37 -10.93 -14.54
CA PHE A 35 -31.05 -9.73 -14.06
C PHE A 35 -32.30 -9.39 -14.87
N ARG A 36 -32.27 -9.49 -16.21
CA ARG A 36 -33.47 -9.28 -17.05
C ARG A 36 -34.58 -10.29 -16.76
N ARG A 37 -34.24 -11.56 -16.54
CA ARG A 37 -35.20 -12.61 -16.17
C ARG A 37 -35.73 -12.43 -14.76
N ALA A 38 -34.88 -12.03 -13.83
CA ALA A 38 -35.27 -11.72 -12.44
C ALA A 38 -36.21 -10.50 -12.37
N THR A 39 -35.91 -9.43 -13.11
CA THR A 39 -36.78 -8.22 -13.15
C THR A 39 -38.08 -8.47 -13.90
N GLY A 40 -38.08 -9.32 -14.96
CA GLY A 40 -39.30 -9.77 -15.66
C GLY A 40 -40.16 -10.65 -14.79
N GLY A 41 -39.60 -11.50 -13.93
CA GLY A 41 -40.32 -12.32 -12.95
C GLY A 41 -40.92 -11.51 -11.80
N CYS A 42 -40.30 -10.41 -11.40
CA CYS A 42 -40.86 -9.52 -10.38
C CYS A 42 -42.00 -8.64 -10.85
N ALA A 43 -42.10 -8.38 -12.18
CA ALA A 43 -43.25 -7.67 -12.75
C ALA A 43 -44.56 -8.49 -12.72
N GLY A 44 -44.45 -9.83 -12.61
CA GLY A 44 -45.59 -10.75 -12.48
C GLY A 44 -46.14 -10.89 -11.05
N LEU A 45 -45.40 -10.43 -10.02
CA LEU A 45 -45.81 -10.41 -8.62
C LEU A 45 -46.32 -9.04 -8.15
N ALA A 46 -46.71 -8.16 -9.09
CA ALA A 46 -47.54 -7.01 -8.81
C ALA A 46 -49.00 -7.44 -8.49
N LEU A 47 -49.15 -8.45 -7.67
CA LEU A 47 -50.35 -8.65 -6.86
C LEU A 47 -50.35 -7.55 -5.82
N GLY A 48 -51.05 -6.50 -6.18
CA GLY A 48 -51.18 -5.29 -5.46
C GLY A 48 -51.44 -5.49 -3.97
N GLY A 49 -50.80 -4.70 -3.18
CA GLY A 49 -51.30 -4.31 -1.87
C GLY A 49 -50.60 -4.84 -0.62
N PHE A 50 -49.56 -5.69 -0.72
CA PHE A 50 -48.93 -6.29 0.47
C PHE A 50 -47.49 -5.89 0.74
N VAL A 51 -46.83 -5.15 -0.13
CA VAL A 51 -45.46 -4.69 0.11
C VAL A 51 -45.47 -3.15 0.11
N ASP A 52 -45.31 -2.59 1.28
CA ASP A 52 -45.05 -1.15 1.42
C ASP A 52 -43.66 -0.84 0.84
N VAL A 53 -43.64 -0.40 -0.41
CA VAL A 53 -42.40 -0.07 -1.13
C VAL A 53 -41.64 1.04 -0.40
N ALA A 54 -42.32 1.97 0.27
CA ALA A 54 -41.71 3.05 1.03
C ALA A 54 -41.03 2.49 2.29
N ALA A 55 -41.65 1.51 2.98
CA ALA A 55 -41.05 0.83 4.12
C ALA A 55 -39.85 -0.03 3.71
N VAL A 56 -39.89 -0.71 2.57
CA VAL A 56 -38.76 -1.47 2.03
C VAL A 56 -37.62 -0.54 1.62
N GLN A 57 -37.91 0.59 0.98
CA GLN A 57 -36.89 1.58 0.63
C GLN A 57 -36.26 2.24 1.87
N ALA A 58 -37.05 2.50 2.91
CA ALA A 58 -36.54 3.02 4.18
C ALA A 58 -35.70 1.98 4.96
N ALA A 59 -36.02 0.69 4.81
CA ALA A 59 -35.29 -0.41 5.43
C ALA A 59 -34.04 -0.85 4.63
N THR A 60 -33.93 -0.48 3.34
CA THR A 60 -32.70 -0.72 2.57
C THR A 60 -31.56 0.10 3.13
N GLN A 61 -30.62 -0.56 3.78
CA GLN A 61 -29.36 0.08 4.16
C GLN A 61 -28.72 0.67 2.90
N LYS A 62 -28.28 1.93 3.01
CA LYS A 62 -27.48 2.56 1.94
C LYS A 62 -26.31 1.63 1.62
N TRP A 63 -26.07 1.42 0.34
CA TRP A 63 -24.92 0.64 -0.10
C TRP A 63 -23.64 1.17 0.52
N LYS A 64 -22.73 0.27 0.89
CA LYS A 64 -21.45 0.66 1.51
C LYS A 64 -20.69 1.70 0.69
N LEU A 65 -20.83 1.65 -0.62
CA LEU A 65 -20.16 2.55 -1.58
C LEU A 65 -21.07 3.69 -2.11
N SER A 66 -22.20 4.00 -1.44
CA SER A 66 -22.96 5.20 -1.79
C SER A 66 -22.33 6.47 -1.21
N ASP A 67 -22.40 7.57 -1.97
CA ASP A 67 -21.90 8.89 -1.55
C ASP A 67 -20.42 8.88 -1.15
N VAL A 68 -19.58 8.23 -1.97
CA VAL A 68 -18.13 8.09 -1.73
C VAL A 68 -17.33 8.84 -2.77
N SER A 69 -16.10 9.20 -2.40
CA SER A 69 -15.06 9.66 -3.32
C SER A 69 -13.94 8.63 -3.40
N GLU A 70 -13.39 8.43 -4.58
CA GLU A 70 -12.33 7.48 -4.82
C GLU A 70 -11.02 8.21 -5.13
N PHE A 71 -9.93 7.71 -4.57
CA PHE A 71 -8.59 8.24 -4.74
C PHE A 71 -7.65 7.11 -5.09
N THR A 72 -6.86 7.30 -6.15
CA THR A 72 -5.79 6.37 -6.51
C THR A 72 -4.59 6.58 -5.59
N THR A 73 -3.97 5.49 -5.17
CA THR A 73 -2.75 5.48 -4.35
C THR A 73 -1.89 4.27 -4.67
N SER A 74 -0.76 4.12 -4.03
CA SER A 74 0.14 2.99 -4.21
C SER A 74 0.41 2.27 -2.89
N CYS A 75 0.60 0.97 -2.98
CA CYS A 75 1.02 0.13 -1.86
C CYS A 75 2.49 0.41 -1.52
N ASN A 76 2.78 0.65 -0.25
CA ASN A 76 4.13 0.96 0.25
C ASN A 76 4.87 -0.25 0.85
N PHE A 77 4.29 -1.46 0.81
CA PHE A 77 4.91 -2.62 1.46
C PHE A 77 6.12 -3.19 0.73
N CYS A 78 6.18 -3.07 -0.58
CA CYS A 78 7.32 -3.57 -1.33
C CYS A 78 7.48 -2.83 -2.66
N SER A 79 8.59 -3.09 -3.34
CA SER A 79 8.96 -2.45 -4.61
C SER A 79 8.05 -2.78 -5.80
N CYS A 80 7.06 -3.69 -5.66
CA CYS A 80 6.05 -3.90 -6.70
C CYS A 80 5.23 -2.64 -6.99
N GLY A 81 5.01 -1.79 -5.98
CA GLY A 81 4.27 -0.55 -6.17
C GLY A 81 2.86 -0.77 -6.72
N CYS A 82 2.14 -1.77 -6.19
CA CYS A 82 0.76 -2.06 -6.64
C CYS A 82 -0.14 -0.84 -6.50
N GLY A 83 -0.89 -0.52 -7.55
CA GLY A 83 -1.91 0.52 -7.53
C GLY A 83 -3.12 0.09 -6.71
N MET A 84 -3.67 1.02 -5.98
CA MET A 84 -4.83 0.83 -5.10
C MET A 84 -5.81 1.99 -5.27
N VAL A 85 -7.08 1.70 -5.03
CA VAL A 85 -8.16 2.69 -4.93
C VAL A 85 -8.61 2.77 -3.48
N ALA A 86 -8.50 3.93 -2.89
CA ALA A 86 -9.00 4.25 -1.57
C ALA A 86 -10.37 4.91 -1.69
N THR A 87 -11.40 4.29 -1.14
CA THR A 87 -12.77 4.81 -1.13
C THR A 87 -13.03 5.51 0.19
N VAL A 88 -13.41 6.77 0.13
CA VAL A 88 -13.57 7.67 1.29
C VAL A 88 -14.98 8.24 1.33
N ARG A 89 -15.58 8.29 2.50
CA ARG A 89 -16.84 8.97 2.77
C ARG A 89 -16.71 9.85 4.02
N GLU A 90 -17.07 11.13 3.90
CA GLU A 90 -16.98 12.09 5.01
C GLU A 90 -15.59 12.10 5.69
N GLY A 91 -14.53 12.03 4.90
CA GLY A 91 -13.16 12.02 5.41
C GLY A 91 -12.70 10.70 6.05
N LYS A 92 -13.54 9.66 6.04
CA LYS A 92 -13.21 8.34 6.60
C LYS A 92 -12.97 7.32 5.50
N LEU A 93 -11.91 6.56 5.62
CA LEU A 93 -11.60 5.44 4.73
C LEU A 93 -12.64 4.32 4.91
N ILE A 94 -13.33 3.94 3.84
CA ILE A 94 -14.39 2.93 3.84
C ILE A 94 -13.87 1.57 3.34
N THR A 95 -13.06 1.60 2.26
CA THR A 95 -12.41 0.40 1.73
C THR A 95 -11.15 0.77 0.96
N MET A 96 -10.27 -0.22 0.76
CA MET A 96 -9.13 -0.15 -0.15
C MET A 96 -9.12 -1.39 -1.02
N GLU A 97 -9.01 -1.19 -2.32
CA GLU A 97 -9.03 -2.26 -3.32
C GLU A 97 -7.87 -2.08 -4.30
N GLY A 98 -7.55 -3.13 -5.05
CA GLY A 98 -6.56 -3.01 -6.12
C GLY A 98 -7.13 -2.21 -7.29
N ASP A 99 -6.31 -1.34 -7.85
CA ASP A 99 -6.64 -0.55 -9.02
C ASP A 99 -6.58 -1.42 -10.27
N PHE A 100 -7.71 -1.61 -10.95
CA PHE A 100 -7.82 -2.43 -12.16
C PHE A 100 -7.11 -1.81 -13.37
N ASP A 101 -6.97 -0.49 -13.39
CA ASP A 101 -6.32 0.24 -14.48
C ASP A 101 -4.80 0.32 -14.28
N HIS A 102 -4.30 -0.07 -13.11
CA HIS A 102 -2.88 -0.03 -12.81
C HIS A 102 -2.10 -1.14 -13.55
N ILE A 103 -1.04 -0.73 -14.28
CA ILE A 103 -0.30 -1.62 -15.19
C ILE A 103 0.39 -2.81 -14.52
N VAL A 104 0.76 -2.68 -13.23
CA VAL A 104 1.50 -3.71 -12.49
C VAL A 104 0.58 -4.81 -11.96
N ASN A 105 -0.45 -4.45 -11.22
CA ASN A 105 -1.26 -5.41 -10.46
C ASN A 105 -2.66 -5.65 -11.02
N ARG A 106 -3.16 -4.79 -11.90
CA ARG A 106 -4.46 -4.95 -12.58
C ARG A 106 -5.58 -5.40 -11.64
N GLY A 107 -5.72 -4.73 -10.51
CA GLY A 107 -6.71 -5.03 -9.49
C GLY A 107 -6.31 -6.11 -8.48
N SER A 108 -5.25 -6.88 -8.71
CA SER A 108 -4.80 -7.91 -7.77
C SER A 108 -3.96 -7.32 -6.64
N LEU A 109 -4.22 -7.77 -5.41
CA LEU A 109 -3.42 -7.42 -4.24
C LEU A 109 -3.02 -8.66 -3.45
N CYS A 110 -1.82 -8.67 -2.92
CA CYS A 110 -1.42 -9.67 -1.94
C CYS A 110 -2.02 -9.33 -0.55
N VAL A 111 -1.91 -10.26 0.38
CA VAL A 111 -2.44 -10.09 1.75
C VAL A 111 -1.95 -8.80 2.44
N LYS A 112 -0.71 -8.35 2.17
CA LYS A 112 -0.16 -7.12 2.73
C LYS A 112 -0.89 -5.88 2.21
N GLY A 113 -1.10 -5.80 0.89
CA GLY A 113 -1.86 -4.71 0.27
C GLY A 113 -3.29 -4.63 0.80
N ILE A 114 -3.96 -5.77 0.88
CA ILE A 114 -5.33 -5.85 1.44
C ILE A 114 -5.36 -5.41 2.90
N SER A 115 -4.33 -5.74 3.70
CA SER A 115 -4.26 -5.40 5.12
C SER A 115 -4.01 -3.91 5.39
N MET A 116 -3.65 -3.10 4.39
CA MET A 116 -3.43 -1.66 4.56
C MET A 116 -4.67 -0.95 5.11
N PHE A 117 -5.86 -1.37 4.70
CA PHE A 117 -7.10 -0.85 5.28
C PHE A 117 -7.14 -1.00 6.81
N ALA A 118 -6.89 -2.22 7.30
CA ALA A 118 -6.88 -2.51 8.74
C ALA A 118 -5.76 -1.75 9.47
N THR A 119 -4.58 -1.63 8.85
CA THR A 119 -3.46 -0.86 9.41
C THR A 119 -3.81 0.62 9.55
N HIS A 120 -4.48 1.20 8.53
CA HIS A 120 -4.84 2.61 8.54
C HIS A 120 -5.97 2.91 9.54
N THR A 121 -6.95 2.02 9.66
CA THR A 121 -8.14 2.20 10.50
C THR A 121 -7.98 1.63 11.92
N SER A 122 -6.82 1.07 12.24
CA SER A 122 -6.55 0.45 13.56
C SER A 122 -6.72 1.47 14.69
N PRO A 123 -7.49 1.14 15.74
CA PRO A 123 -7.62 2.00 16.92
C PRO A 123 -6.32 2.11 17.72
N ASN A 124 -5.38 1.18 17.50
CA ASN A 124 -4.07 1.19 18.17
C ASN A 124 -3.03 2.03 17.40
N ARG A 125 -3.40 2.64 16.28
CA ARG A 125 -2.51 3.51 15.53
C ARG A 125 -2.20 4.77 16.33
N LEU A 126 -0.91 5.06 16.53
CA LEU A 126 -0.48 6.31 17.15
C LEU A 126 -0.76 7.47 16.20
N THR A 127 -1.49 8.47 16.68
CA THR A 127 -1.84 9.67 15.94
C THR A 127 -1.15 10.92 16.47
N THR A 128 -0.56 10.81 17.67
CA THR A 128 0.19 11.87 18.33
C THR A 128 1.62 11.41 18.64
N PRO A 129 2.60 12.32 18.61
CA PRO A 129 3.94 11.99 19.04
C PRO A 129 3.97 11.68 20.54
N ARG A 130 4.87 10.77 20.92
CA ARG A 130 5.09 10.42 22.31
C ARG A 130 6.54 10.68 22.70
N TYR A 131 6.71 11.23 23.87
CA TYR A 131 8.00 11.49 24.46
C TYR A 131 8.18 10.67 25.74
N ARG A 132 9.39 10.16 25.94
CA ARG A 132 9.81 9.54 27.20
C ARG A 132 11.08 10.25 27.65
N ALA A 133 11.04 10.80 28.85
CA ALA A 133 12.22 11.45 29.44
C ALA A 133 13.38 10.45 29.64
N PRO A 134 14.63 10.88 29.58
CA PRO A 134 15.76 10.03 29.91
C PRO A 134 15.61 9.42 31.32
N GLY A 135 15.68 8.08 31.40
CA GLY A 135 15.44 7.34 32.64
C GLY A 135 13.99 7.22 33.08
N GLY A 136 13.05 7.81 32.34
CA GLY A 136 11.61 7.68 32.59
C GLY A 136 11.09 6.29 32.26
N ASP A 137 9.99 5.90 32.90
CA ASP A 137 9.32 4.58 32.76
C ASP A 137 8.03 4.65 31.94
N HIS A 138 7.52 5.84 31.63
CA HIS A 138 6.28 6.03 30.90
C HIS A 138 6.44 6.98 29.69
N TRP A 139 5.45 6.91 28.78
CA TRP A 139 5.38 7.75 27.61
C TRP A 139 4.31 8.81 27.79
N GLU A 140 4.64 10.05 27.44
CA GLU A 140 3.73 11.21 27.47
C GLU A 140 3.38 11.61 26.04
N ASP A 141 2.11 11.91 25.78
CA ASP A 141 1.69 12.48 24.52
C ASP A 141 2.13 13.96 24.48
N ILE A 142 2.76 14.37 23.40
CA ILE A 142 3.22 15.75 23.19
C ILE A 142 2.66 16.30 21.87
N SER A 143 2.66 17.61 21.71
CA SER A 143 2.27 18.24 20.46
C SER A 143 3.27 17.95 19.34
N TRP A 144 2.82 18.03 18.08
CA TRP A 144 3.72 17.93 16.93
C TRP A 144 4.78 19.03 16.91
N ASP A 145 4.41 20.26 17.30
CA ASP A 145 5.34 21.39 17.36
C ASP A 145 6.45 21.16 18.38
N ASP A 146 6.10 20.66 19.57
CA ASP A 146 7.09 20.30 20.59
C ASP A 146 8.00 19.15 20.14
N ALA A 147 7.43 18.14 19.51
CA ALA A 147 8.21 17.01 19.00
C ALA A 147 9.23 17.45 17.96
N ILE A 148 8.79 18.23 16.97
CA ILE A 148 9.64 18.76 15.91
C ILE A 148 10.74 19.67 16.48
N ALA A 149 10.37 20.58 17.39
CA ALA A 149 11.32 21.48 18.02
C ALA A 149 12.41 20.73 18.80
N ARG A 150 12.03 19.74 19.61
CA ARG A 150 12.97 18.90 20.38
C ARG A 150 13.90 18.10 19.49
N VAL A 151 13.37 17.47 18.42
CA VAL A 151 14.17 16.71 17.47
C VAL A 151 15.13 17.61 16.71
N ALA A 152 14.66 18.75 16.20
CA ALA A 152 15.48 19.72 15.49
C ALA A 152 16.61 20.28 16.38
N GLN A 153 16.29 20.64 17.61
CA GLN A 153 17.28 21.11 18.59
C GLN A 153 18.33 20.04 18.89
N LYS A 154 17.92 18.79 19.07
CA LYS A 154 18.86 17.69 19.34
C LYS A 154 19.79 17.43 18.15
N ILE A 155 19.25 17.40 16.94
CA ILE A 155 20.04 17.24 15.71
C ILE A 155 21.05 18.40 15.59
N ARG A 156 20.59 19.64 15.72
CA ARG A 156 21.44 20.83 15.63
C ARG A 156 22.57 20.80 16.64
N THR A 157 22.25 20.63 17.92
CA THR A 157 23.23 20.60 18.98
C THR A 157 24.29 19.51 18.78
N THR A 158 23.87 18.32 18.44
CA THR A 158 24.77 17.18 18.17
C THR A 158 25.65 17.44 16.97
N ARG A 159 25.04 17.88 15.85
CA ARG A 159 25.75 18.19 14.62
C ARG A 159 26.80 19.30 14.82
N ASP A 160 26.40 20.42 15.42
CA ASP A 160 27.29 21.56 15.61
C ASP A 160 28.49 21.21 16.54
N ALA A 161 28.29 20.33 17.53
CA ALA A 161 29.36 19.86 18.43
C ALA A 161 30.31 18.82 17.78
N THR A 162 29.90 18.14 16.71
CA THR A 162 30.64 17.01 16.13
C THR A 162 30.91 17.16 14.63
N TRP A 163 30.79 18.38 14.11
CA TRP A 163 30.99 18.65 12.68
C TRP A 163 32.47 18.55 12.29
N ILE A 164 32.73 17.77 11.25
CA ILE A 164 34.04 17.59 10.64
C ILE A 164 34.01 18.22 9.25
N ALA A 165 34.68 19.38 9.12
CA ALA A 165 34.72 20.10 7.84
C ALA A 165 35.70 19.47 6.85
N THR A 166 36.88 19.10 7.33
CA THR A 166 37.97 18.56 6.52
C THR A 166 38.58 17.34 7.18
N GLU A 167 39.17 16.45 6.41
CA GLU A 167 39.91 15.28 6.89
C GLU A 167 41.22 15.09 6.08
N LYS A 168 42.27 14.63 6.74
CA LYS A 168 43.54 14.31 6.07
C LYS A 168 43.49 12.85 5.56
N VAL A 169 43.47 12.68 4.22
CA VAL A 169 43.53 11.39 3.56
C VAL A 169 44.79 11.35 2.68
N ALA A 170 45.65 10.38 2.90
CA ALA A 170 46.93 10.22 2.19
C ALA A 170 47.79 11.51 2.14
N GLY A 171 47.80 12.28 3.23
CA GLY A 171 48.57 13.52 3.36
C GLY A 171 47.91 14.76 2.71
N LYS A 172 46.75 14.63 2.09
CA LYS A 172 45.98 15.75 1.53
C LYS A 172 44.76 16.05 2.39
N GLU A 173 44.50 17.33 2.59
CA GLU A 173 43.31 17.81 3.28
C GLU A 173 42.13 17.81 2.27
N ILE A 174 41.08 17.06 2.61
CA ILE A 174 39.88 16.88 1.77
C ILE A 174 38.67 17.42 2.52
N PRO A 175 37.81 18.23 1.91
CA PRO A 175 36.55 18.64 2.51
C PRO A 175 35.58 17.45 2.60
N VAL A 176 35.12 17.12 3.79
CA VAL A 176 34.21 16.01 4.04
C VAL A 176 32.82 16.45 4.51
N ASN A 177 32.72 17.56 5.20
CA ASN A 177 31.47 18.20 5.64
C ASN A 177 30.47 17.20 6.24
N ARG A 178 30.88 16.46 7.27
CA ARG A 178 30.08 15.39 7.87
C ARG A 178 30.01 15.45 9.38
N THR A 179 29.08 14.69 9.93
CA THR A 179 29.07 14.29 11.35
C THR A 179 28.98 12.76 11.46
N ASP A 180 29.77 12.18 12.36
CA ASP A 180 29.79 10.75 12.65
C ASP A 180 28.95 10.41 13.91
N ALA A 181 28.37 11.43 14.57
CA ALA A 181 27.63 11.25 15.81
C ALA A 181 26.12 11.03 15.63
N ILE A 182 25.63 11.11 14.40
CA ILE A 182 24.22 10.90 14.06
C ILE A 182 24.13 9.83 12.98
N GLY A 183 23.40 8.75 13.29
CA GLY A 183 23.03 7.73 12.33
C GLY A 183 21.58 7.90 11.87
N PHE A 184 21.30 7.49 10.65
CA PHE A 184 19.96 7.44 10.06
C PHE A 184 19.63 6.02 9.64
N LEU A 185 18.49 5.52 10.08
CA LEU A 185 17.97 4.20 9.71
C LEU A 185 16.61 4.33 9.01
N GLY A 186 16.57 4.05 7.73
CA GLY A 186 15.35 4.02 6.93
C GLY A 186 14.60 2.70 7.01
N GLY A 187 13.39 2.69 6.49
CA GLY A 187 12.53 1.50 6.36
C GLY A 187 12.33 1.07 4.91
N ALA A 188 11.82 -0.16 4.72
CA ALA A 188 11.50 -0.70 3.40
C ALA A 188 10.05 -0.42 2.96
N GLN A 189 9.18 -0.02 3.89
CA GLN A 189 7.76 0.21 3.64
C GLN A 189 7.47 1.70 3.48
N ASN A 190 8.22 2.33 2.59
CA ASN A 190 8.10 3.74 2.25
C ASN A 190 7.90 3.88 0.74
N THR A 191 7.28 4.96 0.32
CA THR A 191 7.19 5.29 -1.11
C THR A 191 8.56 5.73 -1.64
N ASN A 192 8.72 5.75 -2.96
CA ASN A 192 9.97 6.21 -3.59
C ASN A 192 10.26 7.68 -3.24
N GLU A 193 9.24 8.51 -3.14
CA GLU A 193 9.32 9.92 -2.77
C GLU A 193 9.81 10.09 -1.33
N GLU A 194 9.29 9.30 -0.41
CA GLU A 194 9.74 9.28 1.00
C GLU A 194 11.20 8.86 1.10
N CYS A 195 11.60 7.77 0.43
CA CYS A 195 12.98 7.31 0.39
C CYS A 195 13.93 8.38 -0.17
N TYR A 196 13.53 9.06 -1.24
CA TYR A 196 14.30 10.15 -1.83
C TYR A 196 14.47 11.32 -0.86
N LEU A 197 13.39 11.76 -0.23
CA LEU A 197 13.41 12.87 0.74
C LEU A 197 14.26 12.56 1.96
N PHE A 198 14.16 11.34 2.50
CA PHE A 198 14.97 10.90 3.63
C PHE A 198 16.46 10.91 3.28
N GLN A 199 16.83 10.31 2.15
CA GLN A 199 18.23 10.30 1.74
C GLN A 199 18.76 11.71 1.49
N LYS A 200 17.98 12.56 0.86
CA LYS A 200 18.34 13.97 0.61
C LYS A 200 18.53 14.73 1.94
N ALA A 201 17.61 14.57 2.89
CA ALA A 201 17.71 15.21 4.20
C ALA A 201 18.95 14.73 4.96
N ALA A 202 19.22 13.42 4.99
CA ALA A 202 20.40 12.86 5.64
C ALA A 202 21.71 13.44 5.06
N ARG A 203 21.79 13.53 3.74
CA ARG A 203 22.97 14.11 3.06
C ARG A 203 23.12 15.61 3.31
N LEU A 204 22.04 16.38 3.29
CA LEU A 204 22.06 17.81 3.59
C LEU A 204 22.49 18.10 5.05
N LEU A 205 22.16 17.19 5.96
CA LEU A 205 22.61 17.25 7.36
C LEU A 205 24.06 16.79 7.51
N GLY A 206 24.70 16.22 6.50
CA GLY A 206 26.06 15.71 6.54
C GLY A 206 26.19 14.42 7.34
N LEU A 207 25.17 13.55 7.34
CA LEU A 207 25.23 12.29 8.06
C LEU A 207 26.09 11.27 7.30
N ALA A 208 27.09 10.71 7.97
CA ALA A 208 27.94 9.65 7.41
C ALA A 208 27.25 8.29 7.43
N TYR A 209 26.49 8.01 8.49
CA TYR A 209 25.83 6.72 8.68
C TYR A 209 24.37 6.78 8.23
N VAL A 210 24.13 6.28 7.04
CA VAL A 210 22.80 6.18 6.45
C VAL A 210 22.58 4.73 6.04
N GLU A 211 21.71 4.04 6.77
CA GLU A 211 21.40 2.64 6.56
C GLU A 211 19.90 2.42 6.35
N HIS A 212 19.57 1.25 5.85
CA HIS A 212 18.22 0.88 5.49
C HIS A 212 17.93 -0.54 6.00
N GLN A 213 16.78 -0.75 6.60
CA GLN A 213 16.39 -2.02 7.22
C GLN A 213 16.52 -3.22 6.27
N ALA A 214 16.10 -3.09 5.01
CA ALA A 214 16.15 -4.21 4.06
C ALA A 214 17.55 -4.53 3.52
N ARG A 215 18.55 -3.72 3.86
CA ARG A 215 19.94 -3.92 3.46
C ARG A 215 20.74 -4.71 4.50
N LEU A 216 20.31 -4.72 5.73
CA LEU A 216 20.98 -5.41 6.84
C LEU A 216 20.77 -6.92 6.82
#